data_1832182ca37d32f7aa2517433635f7ed
#
_entry.id   1832182ca37d32f7aa2517433635f7ed
#
_cell.length_a   1.000
_cell.length_b   1.000
_cell.length_c   1.000
_cell.angle_alpha   90.00
_cell.angle_beta   90.00
_cell.angle_gamma   90.00
#
_symmetry.space_group_name_H-M   'P 1'
#
loop_
_entity.id
_entity.type
_entity.pdbx_description
1 polymer ?
#
loop_
_entity_poly.entity_id
_entity_poly.type
_entity_poly.pdbx_seq_one_letter_code
_entity_poly.pdbx_strand_id
1 'polypeptide(L)'
;MKENKSLDDSEIDSHIKSYILDPLDKVDQHRPSKPQDIVLYGFGRIGRLVSRIMAQMTGPGNYYRLRAIVVRKGSDTNDLLKRASLLRRDSVHGSFHGTIRVDNETETLVINGNPVKIIYANGPKDFNYSDYDIDNPIVIDNTGVWREEKDLSLHLESGASKVVLTAPGKGQIKNIVNGINNDILNESDNVISAASCTTNAIVPVLDILNKEYSITSGHIETVHAYTNDQNLIDNYHKKDRRGRSAALNMVITSTGAVKAVSKALPELDGKLTGNAIRVPTPNVSLAVMSLTVDKNCLLYTSPSPRDPM
;
A
#
# COMPACT_ATOMS: atom_id res chain seq x y z
N MET A 1 4.47 -21.03 -50.04
CA MET A 1 5.23 -19.79 -50.15
C MET A 1 4.26 -18.63 -50.04
N LYS A 2 4.20 -17.96 -48.86
CA LYS A 2 3.42 -16.73 -48.71
C LYS A 2 4.34 -15.60 -49.19
N GLU A 3 3.93 -14.91 -50.26
CA GLU A 3 4.60 -13.72 -50.76
C GLU A 3 4.70 -12.69 -49.64
N ASN A 4 5.95 -12.35 -49.29
CA ASN A 4 6.23 -11.14 -48.47
C ASN A 4 5.94 -9.92 -49.37
N LYS A 5 4.72 -9.42 -49.32
CA LYS A 5 4.38 -8.12 -49.84
C LYS A 5 5.04 -7.08 -48.92
N SER A 6 6.08 -6.40 -49.39
CA SER A 6 6.58 -5.21 -48.70
C SER A 6 5.49 -4.13 -48.81
N LEU A 7 5.01 -3.66 -47.63
CA LEU A 7 4.14 -2.49 -47.56
C LEU A 7 4.91 -1.28 -48.13
N ASP A 8 4.24 -0.43 -48.89
CA ASP A 8 4.81 0.84 -49.27
C ASP A 8 4.82 1.83 -48.11
N ASP A 9 5.58 2.93 -48.23
CA ASP A 9 5.73 3.91 -47.16
C ASP A 9 4.39 4.52 -46.73
N SER A 10 3.41 4.68 -47.63
CA SER A 10 2.08 5.22 -47.32
C SER A 10 1.21 4.19 -46.58
N GLU A 11 1.35 2.92 -46.86
CA GLU A 11 0.67 1.84 -46.16
C GLU A 11 1.27 1.68 -44.73
N ILE A 12 2.60 1.84 -44.59
CA ILE A 12 3.29 1.84 -43.29
C ILE A 12 2.82 3.01 -42.43
N ASP A 13 2.80 4.23 -42.97
CA ASP A 13 2.33 5.43 -42.26
C ASP A 13 0.86 5.32 -41.84
N SER A 14 0.00 4.81 -42.72
CA SER A 14 -1.40 4.56 -42.44
C SER A 14 -1.56 3.54 -41.33
N HIS A 15 -0.76 2.48 -41.34
CA HIS A 15 -0.78 1.43 -40.32
C HIS A 15 -0.30 1.95 -38.95
N ILE A 16 0.81 2.70 -38.93
CA ILE A 16 1.32 3.35 -37.72
C ILE A 16 0.25 4.29 -37.14
N LYS A 17 -0.37 5.11 -37.99
CA LYS A 17 -1.39 6.04 -37.55
C LYS A 17 -2.59 5.33 -36.93
N SER A 18 -3.17 4.36 -37.63
CA SER A 18 -4.41 3.69 -37.19
C SER A 18 -4.22 2.76 -35.98
N TYR A 19 -3.08 2.04 -35.91
CA TYR A 19 -2.87 1.03 -34.86
C TYR A 19 -2.04 1.52 -33.67
N ILE A 20 -1.28 2.59 -33.83
CA ILE A 20 -0.40 3.12 -32.78
C ILE A 20 -0.81 4.53 -32.37
N LEU A 21 -0.86 5.48 -33.30
CA LEU A 21 -1.08 6.89 -32.95
C LEU A 21 -2.54 7.16 -32.55
N ASP A 22 -3.53 6.71 -33.32
CA ASP A 22 -4.95 6.94 -33.00
C ASP A 22 -5.39 6.32 -31.67
N PRO A 23 -4.95 5.10 -31.29
CA PRO A 23 -5.17 4.56 -29.96
C PRO A 23 -4.45 5.33 -28.86
N LEU A 24 -3.23 5.83 -29.11
CA LEU A 24 -2.48 6.65 -28.16
C LEU A 24 -3.14 8.00 -27.94
N ASP A 25 -3.64 8.65 -28.99
CA ASP A 25 -4.36 9.92 -28.90
C ASP A 25 -5.66 9.79 -28.09
N LYS A 26 -6.38 8.65 -28.22
CA LYS A 26 -7.56 8.37 -27.39
C LYS A 26 -7.21 8.17 -25.92
N VAL A 27 -6.04 7.59 -25.61
CA VAL A 27 -5.53 7.46 -24.25
C VAL A 27 -5.08 8.82 -23.71
N ASP A 28 -4.49 9.67 -24.57
CA ASP A 28 -3.99 10.99 -24.18
C ASP A 28 -5.10 12.00 -23.79
N GLN A 29 -6.31 11.85 -24.32
CA GLN A 29 -7.46 12.70 -23.95
C GLN A 29 -7.85 12.60 -22.48
N HIS A 30 -7.40 11.55 -21.76
CA HIS A 30 -7.66 11.33 -20.34
C HIS A 30 -6.40 11.51 -19.48
N ARG A 31 -5.28 11.92 -20.06
CA ARG A 31 -4.04 12.15 -19.31
C ARG A 31 -4.03 13.55 -18.71
N PRO A 32 -3.72 13.67 -17.42
CA PRO A 32 -3.46 14.99 -16.86
C PRO A 32 -2.24 15.59 -17.55
N SER A 33 -2.29 16.87 -17.86
CA SER A 33 -1.19 17.63 -18.48
C SER A 33 0.08 17.63 -17.61
N LYS A 34 -0.06 17.34 -16.32
CA LYS A 34 1.02 17.21 -15.32
C LYS A 34 0.71 16.03 -14.41
N PRO A 35 1.68 15.12 -14.17
CA PRO A 35 1.50 14.04 -13.21
C PRO A 35 1.21 14.60 -11.81
N GLN A 36 0.33 13.93 -11.07
CA GLN A 36 0.07 14.24 -9.66
C GLN A 36 1.32 13.93 -8.82
N ASP A 37 1.78 14.91 -8.07
CA ASP A 37 2.93 14.75 -7.18
C ASP A 37 2.55 13.89 -5.97
N ILE A 38 3.40 12.91 -5.67
CA ILE A 38 3.29 12.02 -4.51
C ILE A 38 4.45 12.29 -3.55
N VAL A 39 4.12 12.36 -2.28
CA VAL A 39 5.11 12.43 -1.19
C VAL A 39 4.91 11.23 -0.26
N LEU A 40 5.98 10.51 0.04
CA LEU A 40 5.96 9.46 1.05
C LEU A 40 6.39 10.05 2.39
N TYR A 41 5.53 10.00 3.38
CA TYR A 41 5.87 10.39 4.73
C TYR A 41 6.21 9.16 5.56
N GLY A 42 7.50 9.04 5.92
CA GLY A 42 8.08 7.84 6.53
C GLY A 42 8.72 6.89 5.51
N PHE A 43 9.94 6.41 5.83
CA PHE A 43 10.74 5.56 4.96
C PHE A 43 11.15 4.26 5.66
N GLY A 44 10.21 3.67 6.37
CA GLY A 44 10.28 2.31 6.91
C GLY A 44 10.12 1.25 5.79
N ARG A 45 9.82 0.02 6.14
CA ARG A 45 9.63 -1.07 5.16
C ARG A 45 8.57 -0.70 4.12
N ILE A 46 7.38 -0.26 4.57
CA ILE A 46 6.27 0.08 3.66
C ILE A 46 6.67 1.24 2.74
N GLY A 47 7.18 2.35 3.27
CA GLY A 47 7.60 3.49 2.45
C GLY A 47 8.65 3.11 1.40
N ARG A 48 9.63 2.25 1.75
CA ARG A 48 10.62 1.76 0.78
C ARG A 48 10.01 0.87 -0.30
N LEU A 49 9.07 0.00 0.05
CA LEU A 49 8.40 -0.85 -0.95
C LEU A 49 7.49 -0.04 -1.86
N VAL A 50 6.72 0.92 -1.32
CA VAL A 50 5.92 1.84 -2.13
C VAL A 50 6.81 2.65 -3.07
N SER A 51 7.96 3.17 -2.59
CA SER A 51 8.89 3.89 -3.47
C SER A 51 9.46 3.03 -4.59
N ARG A 52 9.72 1.73 -4.35
CA ARG A 52 10.14 0.78 -5.41
C ARG A 52 9.04 0.59 -6.46
N ILE A 53 7.79 0.40 -6.03
CA ILE A 53 6.63 0.25 -6.92
C ILE A 53 6.47 1.52 -7.76
N MET A 54 6.49 2.69 -7.13
CA MET A 54 6.36 3.96 -7.85
C MET A 54 7.50 4.19 -8.84
N ALA A 55 8.73 3.81 -8.48
CA ALA A 55 9.87 3.91 -9.39
C ALA A 55 9.77 3.00 -10.63
N GLN A 56 9.03 1.88 -10.53
CA GLN A 56 8.73 1.00 -11.66
C GLN A 56 7.58 1.54 -12.52
N MET A 57 6.72 2.36 -11.95
CA MET A 57 5.59 3.00 -12.65
C MET A 57 5.96 4.34 -13.28
N THR A 58 7.21 4.80 -13.18
CA THR A 58 7.66 6.06 -13.78
C THR A 58 7.91 5.91 -15.28
N GLY A 59 7.44 6.90 -16.05
CA GLY A 59 7.64 6.94 -17.49
C GLY A 59 6.61 7.85 -18.17
N PRO A 60 6.70 8.08 -19.48
CA PRO A 60 5.71 8.83 -20.22
C PRO A 60 4.33 8.22 -20.02
N GLY A 61 3.39 9.04 -19.57
CA GLY A 61 2.01 8.61 -19.36
C GLY A 61 1.63 8.15 -17.96
N ASN A 62 2.52 8.20 -17.01
CA ASN A 62 2.14 7.94 -15.62
C ASN A 62 1.40 9.13 -15.01
N TYR A 63 0.32 8.79 -14.29
CA TYR A 63 -0.51 9.77 -13.57
C TYR A 63 0.15 10.30 -12.30
N TYR A 64 1.14 9.58 -11.74
CA TYR A 64 1.75 9.87 -10.45
C TYR A 64 3.26 9.98 -10.57
N ARG A 65 3.84 10.91 -9.80
CA ARG A 65 5.28 11.13 -9.74
C ARG A 65 5.73 11.23 -8.29
N LEU A 66 6.64 10.34 -7.87
CA LEU A 66 7.28 10.44 -6.56
C LEU A 66 8.24 11.64 -6.55
N ARG A 67 7.95 12.64 -5.73
CA ARG A 67 8.73 13.88 -5.63
C ARG A 67 9.60 13.95 -4.40
N ALA A 68 9.08 13.51 -3.27
CA ALA A 68 9.82 13.57 -2.02
C ALA A 68 9.52 12.42 -1.08
N ILE A 69 10.44 12.21 -0.16
CA ILE A 69 10.30 11.29 0.98
C ILE A 69 10.66 12.08 2.22
N VAL A 70 9.73 12.17 3.17
CA VAL A 70 9.92 12.88 4.43
C VAL A 70 10.34 11.91 5.52
N VAL A 71 11.39 12.25 6.24
CA VAL A 71 11.96 11.41 7.30
C VAL A 71 12.49 12.25 8.46
N ARG A 72 12.60 11.66 9.63
CA ARG A 72 13.38 12.26 10.71
C ARG A 72 14.86 12.14 10.41
N LYS A 73 15.62 13.18 10.64
CA LYS A 73 17.09 13.16 10.47
C LYS A 73 17.70 12.18 11.48
N GLY A 74 18.53 11.28 11.00
CA GLY A 74 19.35 10.44 11.87
C GLY A 74 20.52 11.23 12.48
N SER A 75 21.12 10.67 13.51
CA SER A 75 22.31 11.29 14.15
C SER A 75 23.60 11.15 13.35
N ASP A 76 23.57 10.42 12.24
CA ASP A 76 24.73 10.04 11.45
C ASP A 76 24.90 10.96 10.22
N THR A 77 26.15 11.33 9.92
CA THR A 77 26.51 12.10 8.71
C THR A 77 26.20 11.35 7.41
N ASN A 78 26.14 10.01 7.46
CA ASN A 78 25.84 9.13 6.32
C ASN A 78 24.35 8.72 6.23
N ASP A 79 23.42 9.47 6.82
CA ASP A 79 22.00 9.11 6.89
C ASP A 79 21.43 8.80 5.50
N LEU A 80 21.68 9.66 4.52
CA LEU A 80 21.17 9.49 3.15
C LEU A 80 21.72 8.24 2.45
N LEU A 81 23.02 7.97 2.63
CA LEU A 81 23.66 6.75 2.10
C LEU A 81 23.07 5.48 2.72
N LYS A 82 22.79 5.49 4.03
CA LYS A 82 22.15 4.36 4.73
C LYS A 82 20.74 4.13 4.21
N ARG A 83 19.95 5.19 3.98
CA ARG A 83 18.60 5.08 3.41
C ARG A 83 18.63 4.53 1.99
N ALA A 84 19.55 4.99 1.17
CA ALA A 84 19.78 4.46 -0.17
C ALA A 84 20.16 2.97 -0.15
N SER A 85 21.02 2.56 0.79
CA SER A 85 21.40 1.16 0.98
C SER A 85 20.20 0.29 1.33
N LEU A 86 19.36 0.73 2.27
CA LEU A 86 18.12 0.02 2.65
C LEU A 86 17.10 -0.05 1.50
N LEU A 87 17.08 0.95 0.63
CA LEU A 87 16.22 0.93 -0.57
C LEU A 87 16.76 -0.04 -1.62
N ARG A 88 18.11 -0.09 -1.80
CA ARG A 88 18.75 -1.01 -2.76
C ARG A 88 18.53 -2.48 -2.40
N ARG A 89 18.52 -2.79 -1.11
CA ARG A 89 18.42 -4.18 -0.67
C ARG A 89 17.52 -4.31 0.56
N ASP A 90 16.50 -5.13 0.44
CA ASP A 90 15.63 -5.54 1.54
C ASP A 90 15.85 -7.02 1.83
N SER A 91 15.95 -7.38 3.12
CA SER A 91 16.25 -8.75 3.56
C SER A 91 15.16 -9.76 3.20
N VAL A 92 13.93 -9.28 3.00
CA VAL A 92 12.77 -10.13 2.67
C VAL A 92 12.43 -10.05 1.18
N HIS A 93 12.45 -8.83 0.61
CA HIS A 93 12.02 -8.55 -0.76
C HIS A 93 13.18 -8.46 -1.77
N GLY A 94 14.41 -8.72 -1.31
CA GLY A 94 15.57 -8.76 -2.18
C GLY A 94 16.05 -7.41 -2.69
N SER A 95 16.82 -7.46 -3.76
CA SER A 95 17.41 -6.28 -4.38
C SER A 95 16.39 -5.47 -5.19
N PHE A 96 16.57 -4.17 -5.24
CA PHE A 96 15.84 -3.30 -6.14
C PHE A 96 16.36 -3.47 -7.58
N HIS A 97 15.46 -3.73 -8.52
CA HIS A 97 15.77 -3.85 -9.94
C HIS A 97 15.80 -2.46 -10.58
N GLY A 98 16.90 -1.76 -10.42
CA GLY A 98 17.06 -0.41 -10.94
C GLY A 98 18.29 0.29 -10.36
N THR A 99 18.44 1.56 -10.68
CA THR A 99 19.56 2.40 -10.24
C THR A 99 19.14 3.34 -9.12
N ILE A 100 20.03 3.54 -8.14
CA ILE A 100 19.87 4.53 -7.09
C ILE A 100 21.19 5.27 -6.94
N ARG A 101 21.20 6.57 -7.19
CA ARG A 101 22.33 7.45 -6.90
C ARG A 101 21.95 8.35 -5.72
N VAL A 102 22.96 8.77 -4.98
CA VAL A 102 22.83 9.69 -3.85
C VAL A 102 23.49 10.98 -4.24
N ASP A 103 22.76 12.07 -4.08
CA ASP A 103 23.27 13.41 -4.17
C ASP A 103 23.13 14.03 -2.76
N ASN A 104 24.29 14.19 -2.10
CA ASN A 104 24.35 14.73 -0.75
C ASN A 104 24.21 16.26 -0.73
N GLU A 105 24.58 16.95 -1.80
CA GLU A 105 24.53 18.42 -1.87
C GLU A 105 23.07 18.88 -1.93
N THR A 106 22.28 18.19 -2.73
CA THR A 106 20.84 18.48 -2.88
C THR A 106 19.95 17.63 -1.98
N GLU A 107 20.50 16.77 -1.13
CA GLU A 107 19.74 15.80 -0.31
C GLU A 107 18.72 15.00 -1.14
N THR A 108 19.18 14.43 -2.25
CA THR A 108 18.30 13.79 -3.24
C THR A 108 18.73 12.35 -3.50
N LEU A 109 17.75 11.45 -3.60
CA LEU A 109 17.93 10.11 -4.17
C LEU A 109 17.48 10.14 -5.64
N VAL A 110 18.37 9.83 -6.56
CA VAL A 110 18.02 9.68 -7.98
C VAL A 110 17.70 8.20 -8.24
N ILE A 111 16.41 7.89 -8.37
CA ILE A 111 15.89 6.53 -8.52
C ILE A 111 15.46 6.34 -9.98
N ASN A 112 16.11 5.43 -10.69
CA ASN A 112 15.88 5.22 -12.14
C ASN A 112 15.90 6.54 -12.95
N GLY A 113 16.84 7.44 -12.62
CA GLY A 113 16.95 8.75 -13.26
C GLY A 113 16.03 9.83 -12.71
N ASN A 114 15.04 9.50 -11.87
CA ASN A 114 14.11 10.46 -11.29
C ASN A 114 14.62 11.01 -9.96
N PRO A 115 14.77 12.32 -9.79
CA PRO A 115 15.17 12.92 -8.54
C PRO A 115 14.03 12.89 -7.52
N VAL A 116 14.31 12.35 -6.35
CA VAL A 116 13.40 12.27 -5.21
C VAL A 116 14.05 12.99 -4.03
N LYS A 117 13.49 14.13 -3.64
CA LYS A 117 14.00 14.94 -2.54
C LYS A 117 13.82 14.21 -1.20
N ILE A 118 14.84 14.24 -0.35
CA ILE A 118 14.70 13.81 1.05
C ILE A 118 14.48 15.05 1.90
N ILE A 119 13.33 15.12 2.54
CA ILE A 119 12.96 16.21 3.44
C ILE A 119 13.13 15.72 4.88
N TYR A 120 13.90 16.45 5.66
CA TYR A 120 14.10 16.13 7.07
C TYR A 120 13.15 16.95 7.94
N ALA A 121 12.22 16.27 8.62
CA ALA A 121 11.24 16.88 9.48
C ALA A 121 10.90 15.97 10.68
N ASN A 122 10.56 16.53 11.81
CA ASN A 122 10.09 15.80 13.00
C ASN A 122 8.57 15.64 12.99
N GLY A 123 7.85 16.55 12.34
CA GLY A 123 6.40 16.55 12.19
C GLY A 123 5.95 17.20 10.88
N PRO A 124 4.68 17.01 10.49
CA PRO A 124 4.15 17.60 9.26
C PRO A 124 4.20 19.13 9.25
N LYS A 125 4.12 19.78 10.41
CA LYS A 125 4.10 21.25 10.54
C LYS A 125 5.46 21.91 10.42
N ASP A 126 6.55 21.16 10.33
CA ASP A 126 7.91 21.71 10.34
C ASP A 126 8.31 22.36 9.00
N PHE A 127 7.49 22.18 7.94
CA PHE A 127 7.77 22.66 6.59
C PHE A 127 6.50 22.75 5.76
N ASN A 128 6.57 23.43 4.61
CA ASN A 128 5.54 23.40 3.57
C ASN A 128 6.08 22.69 2.32
N TYR A 129 5.21 21.94 1.63
CA TYR A 129 5.61 21.26 0.39
C TYR A 129 6.01 22.24 -0.72
N SER A 130 5.40 23.44 -0.75
CA SER A 130 5.75 24.52 -1.68
C SER A 130 7.20 25.00 -1.55
N ASP A 131 7.83 24.86 -0.38
CA ASP A 131 9.25 25.23 -0.17
C ASP A 131 10.19 24.33 -0.99
N TYR A 132 9.68 23.23 -1.54
CA TYR A 132 10.41 22.25 -2.35
C TYR A 132 9.86 22.14 -3.78
N ASP A 133 9.15 23.15 -4.26
CA ASP A 133 8.50 23.14 -5.59
C ASP A 133 7.55 21.94 -5.79
N ILE A 134 6.88 21.54 -4.71
CA ILE A 134 5.88 20.47 -4.72
C ILE A 134 4.52 21.10 -4.44
N ASP A 135 3.65 21.07 -5.45
CA ASP A 135 2.34 21.70 -5.38
C ASP A 135 1.23 20.65 -5.21
N ASN A 136 0.37 20.88 -4.22
CA ASN A 136 -0.80 20.04 -3.95
C ASN A 136 -0.53 18.51 -4.00
N PRO A 137 0.51 17.98 -3.31
CA PRO A 137 0.83 16.57 -3.39
C PRO A 137 -0.23 15.71 -2.70
N ILE A 138 -0.35 14.45 -3.15
CA ILE A 138 -0.95 13.40 -2.34
C ILE A 138 0.14 12.87 -1.39
N VAL A 139 -0.11 12.94 -0.10
CA VAL A 139 0.81 12.41 0.92
C VAL A 139 0.40 10.99 1.28
N ILE A 140 1.33 10.06 1.17
CA ILE A 140 1.16 8.68 1.64
C ILE A 140 1.89 8.54 2.98
N ASP A 141 1.14 8.51 4.09
CA ASP A 141 1.72 8.32 5.42
C ASP A 141 1.99 6.84 5.69
N ASN A 142 3.27 6.51 5.77
CA ASN A 142 3.78 5.16 6.04
C ASN A 142 4.30 4.99 7.46
N THR A 143 4.13 5.98 8.32
CA THR A 143 4.69 5.95 9.69
C THR A 143 3.88 5.08 10.63
N GLY A 144 2.55 5.04 10.46
CA GLY A 144 1.62 4.44 11.40
C GLY A 144 1.60 5.08 12.78
N VAL A 145 2.26 6.24 12.94
CA VAL A 145 2.30 7.03 14.18
C VAL A 145 0.97 7.73 14.37
N TRP A 146 0.55 8.49 13.36
CA TRP A 146 -0.73 9.18 13.34
C TRP A 146 -1.79 8.31 12.68
N ARG A 147 -2.93 8.16 13.35
CA ARG A 147 -4.00 7.28 12.89
C ARG A 147 -5.38 7.91 13.08
N GLU A 148 -5.43 9.11 13.58
CA GLU A 148 -6.64 9.91 13.78
C GLU A 148 -6.64 11.06 12.78
N GLU A 149 -7.84 11.47 12.37
CA GLU A 149 -8.02 12.48 11.33
C GLU A 149 -7.34 13.81 11.68
N LYS A 150 -7.48 14.27 12.94
CA LYS A 150 -6.88 15.52 13.42
C LYS A 150 -5.36 15.57 13.25
N ASP A 151 -4.69 14.41 13.42
CA ASP A 151 -3.22 14.36 13.33
C ASP A 151 -2.77 14.27 11.86
N LEU A 152 -3.52 13.50 11.04
CA LEU A 152 -3.25 13.38 9.61
C LEU A 152 -3.58 14.63 8.83
N SER A 153 -4.57 15.42 9.27
CA SER A 153 -4.92 16.71 8.67
C SER A 153 -3.80 17.74 8.75
N LEU A 154 -2.81 17.55 9.63
CA LEU A 154 -1.62 18.39 9.68
C LEU A 154 -0.84 18.39 8.36
N HIS A 155 -0.91 17.32 7.58
CA HIS A 155 -0.34 17.28 6.23
C HIS A 155 -1.06 18.21 5.26
N LEU A 156 -2.39 18.38 5.42
CA LEU A 156 -3.19 19.31 4.61
C LEU A 156 -2.78 20.76 4.93
N GLU A 157 -2.56 21.07 6.22
CA GLU A 157 -2.05 22.39 6.65
C GLU A 157 -0.69 22.71 6.04
N SER A 158 0.13 21.69 5.74
CA SER A 158 1.44 21.82 5.10
C SER A 158 1.39 21.83 3.56
N GLY A 159 0.19 21.90 2.98
CA GLY A 159 -0.02 22.05 1.54
C GLY A 159 -0.32 20.74 0.78
N ALA A 160 -0.61 19.62 1.47
CA ALA A 160 -1.07 18.42 0.78
C ALA A 160 -2.52 18.57 0.30
N SER A 161 -2.84 18.01 -0.85
CA SER A 161 -4.22 17.94 -1.35
C SER A 161 -5.02 16.81 -0.72
N LYS A 162 -4.39 15.66 -0.51
CA LYS A 162 -4.98 14.48 0.12
C LYS A 162 -3.94 13.71 0.91
N VAL A 163 -4.42 12.95 1.90
CA VAL A 163 -3.58 12.09 2.75
C VAL A 163 -4.10 10.66 2.69
N VAL A 164 -3.23 9.73 2.38
CA VAL A 164 -3.51 8.29 2.37
C VAL A 164 -2.67 7.62 3.45
N LEU A 165 -3.33 7.14 4.49
CA LEU A 165 -2.67 6.38 5.56
C LEU A 165 -2.51 4.91 5.15
N THR A 166 -1.29 4.36 5.23
CA THR A 166 -1.01 2.92 4.94
C THR A 166 -1.20 2.00 6.15
N ALA A 167 -1.98 2.41 7.12
CA ALA A 167 -2.35 1.65 8.31
C ALA A 167 -3.83 1.87 8.63
N PRO A 168 -4.48 1.02 9.46
CA PRO A 168 -5.89 1.21 9.79
C PRO A 168 -6.14 2.55 10.48
N GLY A 169 -6.98 3.36 9.86
CA GLY A 169 -7.46 4.63 10.41
C GLY A 169 -8.41 4.42 11.59
N LYS A 170 -8.37 5.34 12.55
CA LYS A 170 -9.26 5.38 13.69
C LYS A 170 -10.37 6.41 13.50
N GLY A 171 -11.39 6.34 14.38
CA GLY A 171 -12.52 7.29 14.35
C GLY A 171 -13.27 7.22 13.04
N GLN A 172 -13.51 8.39 12.44
CA GLN A 172 -14.32 8.56 11.23
C GLN A 172 -13.54 8.35 9.92
N ILE A 173 -12.20 8.15 9.99
CA ILE A 173 -11.41 7.93 8.78
C ILE A 173 -11.95 6.72 8.02
N LYS A 174 -12.31 6.93 6.76
CA LYS A 174 -12.74 5.88 5.86
C LYS A 174 -11.58 4.92 5.58
N ASN A 175 -11.79 3.64 5.89
CA ASN A 175 -10.83 2.57 5.61
C ASN A 175 -11.27 1.90 4.31
N ILE A 176 -10.51 2.08 3.26
CA ILE A 176 -10.86 1.65 1.92
C ILE A 176 -10.15 0.35 1.59
N VAL A 177 -10.92 -0.63 1.14
CA VAL A 177 -10.44 -1.84 0.48
C VAL A 177 -10.79 -1.70 -1.00
N ASN A 178 -9.75 -1.55 -1.81
CA ASN A 178 -9.92 -1.26 -3.24
C ASN A 178 -10.78 -2.33 -3.95
N GLY A 179 -11.76 -1.87 -4.73
CA GLY A 179 -12.69 -2.74 -5.44
C GLY A 179 -13.88 -3.23 -4.62
N ILE A 180 -13.93 -2.94 -3.31
CA ILE A 180 -15.01 -3.39 -2.42
C ILE A 180 -15.90 -2.23 -1.97
N ASN A 181 -15.32 -1.21 -1.38
CA ASN A 181 -16.07 -0.09 -0.81
C ASN A 181 -15.58 1.27 -1.32
N ASN A 182 -15.14 1.34 -2.57
CA ASN A 182 -14.69 2.60 -3.19
C ASN A 182 -15.82 3.63 -3.31
N ASP A 183 -17.05 3.17 -3.45
CA ASP A 183 -18.26 3.94 -3.61
C ASP A 183 -18.61 4.83 -2.40
N ILE A 184 -18.05 4.51 -1.23
CA ILE A 184 -18.22 5.37 -0.05
C ILE A 184 -17.35 6.64 -0.08
N LEU A 185 -16.37 6.74 -1.03
CA LEU A 185 -15.51 7.90 -1.17
C LEU A 185 -16.24 9.08 -1.82
N ASN A 186 -16.02 10.25 -1.26
CA ASN A 186 -16.47 11.53 -1.79
C ASN A 186 -15.27 12.42 -2.14
N GLU A 187 -15.46 13.40 -2.97
CA GLU A 187 -14.41 14.38 -3.31
C GLU A 187 -13.87 15.14 -2.10
N SER A 188 -14.74 15.36 -1.10
CA SER A 188 -14.40 16.02 0.16
C SER A 188 -13.56 15.17 1.13
N ASP A 189 -13.38 13.88 0.86
CA ASP A 189 -12.55 13.00 1.70
C ASP A 189 -11.07 13.27 1.44
N ASN A 190 -10.50 14.16 2.23
CA ASN A 190 -9.09 14.53 2.10
C ASN A 190 -8.15 13.64 2.92
N VAL A 191 -8.67 12.90 3.91
CA VAL A 191 -7.91 11.96 4.73
C VAL A 191 -8.58 10.59 4.65
N ILE A 192 -7.88 9.62 4.06
CA ILE A 192 -8.37 8.25 3.90
C ILE A 192 -7.32 7.24 4.37
N SER A 193 -7.75 6.02 4.61
CA SER A 193 -6.87 4.91 4.97
C SER A 193 -6.99 3.77 3.97
N ALA A 194 -5.88 3.20 3.57
CA ALA A 194 -5.82 1.96 2.77
C ALA A 194 -6.05 0.69 3.62
N ALA A 195 -6.66 0.84 4.80
CA ALA A 195 -6.98 -0.23 5.75
C ALA A 195 -5.74 -1.03 6.24
N SER A 196 -5.92 -2.27 6.65
CA SER A 196 -4.83 -3.14 7.11
C SER A 196 -4.50 -4.22 6.07
N CYS A 197 -3.31 -4.80 6.17
CA CYS A 197 -2.92 -5.94 5.36
C CYS A 197 -3.92 -7.10 5.46
N THR A 198 -4.34 -7.44 6.68
CA THR A 198 -5.32 -8.50 6.91
C THR A 198 -6.68 -8.14 6.31
N THR A 199 -7.16 -6.91 6.48
CA THR A 199 -8.43 -6.46 5.91
C THR A 199 -8.41 -6.55 4.39
N ASN A 200 -7.35 -6.09 3.75
CA ASN A 200 -7.20 -6.20 2.29
C ASN A 200 -7.14 -7.64 1.78
N ALA A 201 -6.65 -8.57 2.60
CA ALA A 201 -6.58 -9.98 2.23
C ALA A 201 -7.93 -10.72 2.34
N ILE A 202 -8.69 -10.45 3.42
CA ILE A 202 -9.90 -11.24 3.74
C ILE A 202 -11.20 -10.64 3.22
N VAL A 203 -11.31 -9.32 3.15
CA VAL A 203 -12.56 -8.65 2.77
C VAL A 203 -13.02 -8.99 1.36
N PRO A 204 -12.17 -9.03 0.33
CA PRO A 204 -12.60 -9.43 -1.01
C PRO A 204 -13.15 -10.86 -1.07
N VAL A 205 -12.56 -11.77 -0.29
CA VAL A 205 -13.04 -13.16 -0.21
C VAL A 205 -14.38 -13.24 0.51
N LEU A 206 -14.50 -12.53 1.64
CA LEU A 206 -15.75 -12.48 2.42
C LEU A 206 -16.89 -11.82 1.64
N ASP A 207 -16.61 -10.78 0.85
CA ASP A 207 -17.60 -10.11 0.00
C ASP A 207 -18.21 -11.10 -1.00
N ILE A 208 -17.38 -11.82 -1.74
CA ILE A 208 -17.83 -12.83 -2.70
C ILE A 208 -18.62 -13.92 -2.00
N LEU A 209 -18.09 -14.48 -0.91
CA LEU A 209 -18.76 -15.56 -0.19
C LEU A 209 -20.09 -15.10 0.43
N ASN A 210 -20.16 -13.87 0.92
CA ASN A 210 -21.39 -13.33 1.49
C ASN A 210 -22.47 -13.10 0.42
N LYS A 211 -22.09 -12.57 -0.75
CA LYS A 211 -23.00 -12.35 -1.87
C LYS A 211 -23.56 -13.67 -2.42
N GLU A 212 -22.72 -14.68 -2.54
CA GLU A 212 -23.12 -15.96 -3.14
C GLU A 212 -23.84 -16.87 -2.14
N TYR A 213 -23.36 -16.96 -0.90
CA TYR A 213 -23.79 -17.97 0.06
C TYR A 213 -24.45 -17.44 1.34
N SER A 214 -24.45 -16.12 1.57
CA SER A 214 -25.04 -15.45 2.74
C SER A 214 -24.43 -15.94 4.05
N ILE A 215 -23.35 -15.31 4.48
CA ILE A 215 -22.65 -15.64 5.73
C ILE A 215 -23.54 -15.26 6.92
N THR A 216 -23.81 -16.24 7.79
CA THR A 216 -24.62 -16.08 9.01
C THR A 216 -23.74 -15.92 10.25
N SER A 217 -22.62 -16.63 10.31
CA SER A 217 -21.65 -16.49 11.40
C SER A 217 -20.27 -16.99 10.96
N GLY A 218 -19.23 -16.66 11.74
CA GLY A 218 -17.92 -17.22 11.45
C GLY A 218 -16.83 -16.84 12.45
N HIS A 219 -15.69 -17.52 12.29
CA HIS A 219 -14.47 -17.22 13.01
C HIS A 219 -13.31 -17.06 12.06
N ILE A 220 -12.51 -16.01 12.26
CA ILE A 220 -11.32 -15.73 11.46
C ILE A 220 -10.10 -15.81 12.36
N GLU A 221 -9.24 -16.78 12.08
CA GLU A 221 -7.94 -16.88 12.73
C GLU A 221 -6.84 -16.46 11.75
N THR A 222 -5.96 -15.57 12.17
CA THR A 222 -4.82 -15.15 11.36
C THR A 222 -3.51 -15.64 11.96
N VAL A 223 -2.83 -16.53 11.23
CA VAL A 223 -1.44 -16.90 11.49
C VAL A 223 -0.57 -15.86 10.81
N HIS A 224 -0.07 -14.89 11.57
CA HIS A 224 0.45 -13.64 11.05
C HIS A 224 1.96 -13.51 11.26
N ALA A 225 2.68 -13.20 10.20
CA ALA A 225 4.10 -12.84 10.28
C ALA A 225 4.35 -11.74 11.31
N TYR A 226 5.54 -11.73 11.94
CA TYR A 226 5.90 -10.67 12.87
C TYR A 226 6.06 -9.31 12.17
N THR A 227 5.86 -8.26 12.92
CA THR A 227 6.01 -6.87 12.45
C THR A 227 6.84 -6.08 13.46
N ASN A 228 7.25 -4.85 13.09
CA ASN A 228 7.99 -3.95 14.00
C ASN A 228 7.22 -3.58 15.29
N ASP A 229 5.95 -3.94 15.42
CA ASP A 229 5.18 -3.80 16.65
C ASP A 229 5.61 -4.82 17.72
N GLN A 230 6.37 -5.85 17.37
CA GLN A 230 6.90 -6.86 18.30
C GLN A 230 8.36 -6.59 18.60
N ASN A 231 8.79 -6.97 19.81
CA ASN A 231 10.18 -6.86 20.19
C ASN A 231 11.03 -7.93 19.50
N LEU A 232 12.27 -7.58 19.14
CA LEU A 232 13.23 -8.52 18.58
C LEU A 232 13.71 -9.53 19.65
N ILE A 233 13.94 -9.03 20.85
CA ILE A 233 14.28 -9.80 22.05
C ILE A 233 13.24 -9.50 23.13
N ASP A 234 13.18 -10.34 24.18
CA ASP A 234 12.26 -10.15 25.31
C ASP A 234 12.45 -8.77 25.94
N ASN A 235 11.40 -7.95 25.92
CA ASN A 235 11.40 -6.63 26.53
C ASN A 235 9.97 -6.17 26.82
N TYR A 236 9.84 -5.11 27.62
CA TYR A 236 8.56 -4.51 27.95
C TYR A 236 7.77 -4.10 26.68
N HIS A 237 6.48 -4.39 26.69
CA HIS A 237 5.55 -3.98 25.63
C HIS A 237 4.19 -3.64 26.24
N LYS A 238 3.50 -2.65 25.67
CA LYS A 238 2.17 -2.21 26.13
C LYS A 238 1.06 -3.27 26.02
N LYS A 239 1.28 -4.32 25.21
CA LYS A 239 0.39 -5.49 25.10
C LYS A 239 1.09 -6.69 25.73
N ASP A 240 0.38 -7.42 26.59
CA ASP A 240 0.92 -8.42 27.49
C ASP A 240 1.82 -9.49 26.84
N ARG A 241 1.51 -9.89 25.61
CA ARG A 241 2.20 -11.00 24.95
C ARG A 241 3.19 -10.60 23.87
N ARG A 242 3.13 -9.34 23.37
CA ARG A 242 3.99 -8.87 22.26
C ARG A 242 5.40 -8.46 22.69
N GLY A 243 5.71 -8.51 23.96
CA GLY A 243 7.05 -8.26 24.49
C GLY A 243 8.01 -9.41 24.33
N ARG A 244 7.55 -10.58 23.93
CA ARG A 244 8.40 -11.74 23.68
C ARG A 244 9.11 -11.64 22.32
N SER A 245 10.30 -12.22 22.25
CA SER A 245 11.10 -12.26 21.02
C SER A 245 10.28 -12.75 19.82
N ALA A 246 10.11 -11.89 18.84
CA ALA A 246 9.30 -12.15 17.66
C ALA A 246 9.84 -13.30 16.79
N ALA A 247 11.16 -13.47 16.77
CA ALA A 247 11.82 -14.49 15.96
C ALA A 247 11.80 -15.90 16.59
N LEU A 248 11.43 -16.02 17.87
CA LEU A 248 11.52 -17.28 18.63
C LEU A 248 10.17 -17.76 19.19
N ASN A 249 9.13 -16.92 19.18
CA ASN A 249 7.89 -17.23 19.87
C ASN A 249 6.66 -17.11 18.95
N MET A 250 5.72 -18.03 19.16
CA MET A 250 4.34 -17.86 18.68
C MET A 250 3.52 -17.17 19.79
N VAL A 251 2.76 -16.14 19.38
CA VAL A 251 2.05 -15.29 20.34
C VAL A 251 0.60 -15.12 19.93
N ILE A 252 -0.31 -15.63 20.74
CA ILE A 252 -1.75 -15.35 20.57
C ILE A 252 -2.02 -13.90 20.99
N THR A 253 -2.71 -13.14 20.16
CA THR A 253 -3.03 -11.73 20.42
C THR A 253 -4.38 -11.37 19.83
N SER A 254 -4.97 -10.30 20.35
CA SER A 254 -6.17 -9.72 19.75
C SER A 254 -5.88 -9.15 18.36
N THR A 255 -6.86 -9.24 17.48
CA THR A 255 -6.84 -8.61 16.16
C THR A 255 -7.95 -7.59 16.04
N GLY A 256 -7.67 -6.47 15.34
CA GLY A 256 -8.70 -5.51 14.91
C GLY A 256 -9.32 -5.87 13.56
N ALA A 257 -8.93 -6.99 12.96
CA ALA A 257 -9.33 -7.36 11.61
C ALA A 257 -10.87 -7.51 11.49
N VAL A 258 -11.51 -8.20 12.44
CA VAL A 258 -12.97 -8.39 12.43
C VAL A 258 -13.71 -7.06 12.44
N LYS A 259 -13.34 -6.14 13.34
CA LYS A 259 -13.94 -4.78 13.37
C LYS A 259 -13.68 -3.99 12.08
N ALA A 260 -12.57 -4.27 11.42
CA ALA A 260 -12.25 -3.63 10.13
C ALA A 260 -13.06 -4.24 8.99
N VAL A 261 -13.40 -5.55 9.06
CA VAL A 261 -14.32 -6.18 8.11
C VAL A 261 -15.69 -5.50 8.19
N SER A 262 -16.26 -5.34 9.39
CA SER A 262 -17.57 -4.69 9.57
C SER A 262 -17.62 -3.24 9.06
N LYS A 263 -16.47 -2.55 9.02
CA LYS A 263 -16.37 -1.21 8.41
C LYS A 263 -16.41 -1.24 6.88
N ALA A 264 -15.88 -2.29 6.27
CA ALA A 264 -15.85 -2.45 4.81
C ALA A 264 -17.09 -3.17 4.28
N LEU A 265 -17.64 -4.11 5.06
CA LEU A 265 -18.82 -4.92 4.76
C LEU A 265 -19.78 -4.82 5.96
N PRO A 266 -20.60 -3.78 6.05
CA PRO A 266 -21.50 -3.55 7.21
C PRO A 266 -22.47 -4.68 7.47
N GLU A 267 -22.87 -5.42 6.45
CA GLU A 267 -23.77 -6.59 6.54
C GLU A 267 -23.18 -7.77 7.33
N LEU A 268 -21.86 -7.77 7.56
CA LEU A 268 -21.17 -8.76 8.40
C LEU A 268 -20.96 -8.29 9.84
N ASP A 269 -21.50 -7.14 10.22
CA ASP A 269 -21.35 -6.65 11.59
C ASP A 269 -22.01 -7.60 12.60
N GLY A 270 -21.29 -7.90 13.68
CA GLY A 270 -21.73 -8.85 14.71
C GLY A 270 -21.71 -10.33 14.33
N LYS A 271 -21.50 -10.69 13.05
CA LYS A 271 -21.50 -12.09 12.59
C LYS A 271 -20.15 -12.78 12.73
N LEU A 272 -19.07 -12.04 12.84
CA LEU A 272 -17.72 -12.59 12.83
C LEU A 272 -17.00 -12.39 14.16
N THR A 273 -16.23 -13.41 14.54
CA THR A 273 -15.25 -13.35 15.64
C THR A 273 -13.85 -13.57 15.09
N GLY A 274 -12.80 -13.27 15.85
CA GLY A 274 -11.45 -13.57 15.37
C GLY A 274 -10.34 -13.23 16.35
N ASN A 275 -9.20 -13.88 16.12
CA ASN A 275 -7.95 -13.71 16.83
C ASN A 275 -6.76 -13.75 15.87
N ALA A 276 -5.57 -13.52 16.39
CA ALA A 276 -4.34 -13.63 15.63
C ALA A 276 -3.28 -14.40 16.41
N ILE A 277 -2.58 -15.27 15.72
CA ILE A 277 -1.35 -15.91 16.21
C ILE A 277 -0.18 -15.27 15.47
N ARG A 278 0.70 -14.57 16.18
CA ARG A 278 1.96 -14.09 15.63
C ARG A 278 2.96 -15.24 15.60
N VAL A 279 3.60 -15.43 14.45
CA VAL A 279 4.55 -16.52 14.22
C VAL A 279 5.93 -15.97 13.83
N PRO A 280 7.02 -16.75 14.09
CA PRO A 280 8.39 -16.30 13.83
C PRO A 280 8.77 -16.36 12.34
N THR A 281 7.92 -15.83 11.48
CA THR A 281 8.17 -15.68 10.03
C THR A 281 8.26 -14.22 9.65
N PRO A 282 9.20 -13.82 8.78
CA PRO A 282 9.42 -12.42 8.43
C PRO A 282 8.37 -11.87 7.45
N ASN A 283 7.69 -12.76 6.73
CA ASN A 283 6.71 -12.42 5.71
C ASN A 283 5.74 -13.57 5.50
N VAL A 284 4.66 -13.31 4.77
CA VAL A 284 3.53 -14.19 4.49
C VAL A 284 2.72 -14.52 5.74
N SER A 285 1.43 -14.36 5.63
CA SER A 285 0.45 -14.69 6.68
C SER A 285 -0.64 -15.57 6.08
N LEU A 286 -1.24 -16.41 6.94
CA LEU A 286 -2.35 -17.27 6.57
C LEU A 286 -3.60 -16.81 7.31
N ALA A 287 -4.73 -16.70 6.62
CA ALA A 287 -6.04 -16.54 7.24
C ALA A 287 -6.81 -17.86 7.14
N VAL A 288 -7.26 -18.37 8.26
CA VAL A 288 -8.15 -19.52 8.36
C VAL A 288 -9.55 -18.98 8.68
N MET A 289 -10.50 -19.25 7.82
CA MET A 289 -11.87 -18.78 7.95
C MET A 289 -12.82 -19.98 8.09
N SER A 290 -13.48 -20.07 9.24
CA SER A 290 -14.54 -21.03 9.53
C SER A 290 -15.86 -20.29 9.45
N LEU A 291 -16.64 -20.52 8.39
CA LEU A 291 -17.85 -19.75 8.09
C LEU A 291 -19.07 -20.65 8.06
N THR A 292 -20.16 -20.18 8.64
CA THR A 292 -21.48 -20.77 8.46
C THR A 292 -22.23 -19.93 7.44
N VAL A 293 -22.79 -20.59 6.43
CA VAL A 293 -23.53 -19.96 5.34
C VAL A 293 -24.96 -20.48 5.31
N ASP A 294 -25.88 -19.64 4.82
CA ASP A 294 -27.30 -20.00 4.73
C ASP A 294 -27.62 -20.84 3.51
N LYS A 295 -26.97 -20.57 2.39
CA LYS A 295 -27.18 -21.34 1.15
C LYS A 295 -26.27 -22.58 1.11
N ASN A 296 -26.83 -23.70 0.71
CA ASN A 296 -26.07 -24.95 0.55
C ASN A 296 -24.99 -24.79 -0.52
N CYS A 297 -23.77 -25.14 -0.16
CA CYS A 297 -22.65 -25.27 -1.10
C CYS A 297 -22.18 -26.72 -1.10
N LEU A 298 -22.18 -27.36 -2.29
CA LEU A 298 -21.69 -28.71 -2.43
C LEU A 298 -20.20 -28.70 -2.77
N LEU A 299 -19.46 -29.65 -2.22
CA LEU A 299 -18.01 -29.75 -2.39
C LEU A 299 -17.59 -29.84 -3.87
N TYR A 300 -18.39 -30.47 -4.71
CA TYR A 300 -18.11 -30.58 -6.15
C TYR A 300 -18.39 -29.29 -6.93
N THR A 301 -19.07 -28.31 -6.34
CA THR A 301 -19.29 -26.98 -6.96
C THR A 301 -18.16 -25.98 -6.68
N SER A 302 -17.25 -26.32 -5.78
CA SER A 302 -16.09 -25.51 -5.41
C SER A 302 -14.83 -26.38 -5.31
N PRO A 303 -14.38 -27.01 -6.42
CA PRO A 303 -13.18 -27.83 -6.39
C PRO A 303 -11.97 -26.96 -6.10
N SER A 304 -11.27 -27.27 -5.01
CA SER A 304 -9.97 -26.67 -4.75
C SER A 304 -8.94 -27.24 -5.72
N PRO A 305 -8.16 -26.41 -6.43
CA PRO A 305 -7.09 -26.93 -7.27
C PRO A 305 -5.98 -27.66 -6.50
N ARG A 306 -6.03 -27.62 -5.17
CA ARG A 306 -5.07 -28.29 -4.26
C ARG A 306 -5.55 -29.62 -3.73
N ASP A 307 -6.82 -29.94 -3.93
CA ASP A 307 -7.33 -31.25 -3.55
C ASP A 307 -7.00 -32.22 -4.69
N PRO A 308 -6.11 -33.21 -4.48
CA PRO A 308 -5.90 -34.25 -5.47
C PRO A 308 -7.19 -35.04 -5.63
N MET A 309 -7.66 -35.17 -6.86
CA MET A 309 -8.76 -36.09 -7.18
C MET A 309 -8.30 -37.53 -6.98
#